data_ad50e6fa80937a4b87083dc20326e130
#
_entry.id   ad50e6fa80937a4b87083dc20326e130
#
_cell.length_a   1.000
_cell.length_b   1.000
_cell.length_c   1.000
_cell.angle_alpha   90.00
_cell.angle_beta   90.00
_cell.angle_gamma   90.00
#
_symmetry.space_group_name_H-M   'P 1'
#
loop_
_entity.id
_entity.type
_entity.pdbx_description
1 polymer ?
#
loop_
_entity_poly.entity_id
_entity_poly.type
_entity_poly.pdbx_seq_one_letter_code
_entity_poly.pdbx_strand_id
1 'polypeptide(L)'
;MATPQGGIFTEGTSFHHFLECDVSDGCDAALVPDGETSAGGAFVVTQKWVHDLPKFEALPVGDQERVTGRTKPDSIELEGDAMPPDSDVSRTDVKLHGTALKIFRRSAPFGGAGEKALYFIAFSCDPMRFDVMHAMHVRHIGR
;
A
#
# COMPACT_ATOMS: atom_id res chain seq x y z
N MET A 1 -2.65 13.88 15.36
CA MET A 1 -1.89 13.25 14.26
C MET A 1 -2.57 11.94 13.97
N ALA A 2 -3.29 11.86 12.87
CA ALA A 2 -3.92 10.60 12.46
C ALA A 2 -2.80 9.66 11.99
N THR A 3 -2.61 8.56 12.70
CA THR A 3 -1.75 7.47 12.24
C THR A 3 -2.44 6.85 11.03
N PRO A 4 -1.83 6.84 9.84
CA PRO A 4 -2.39 6.07 8.74
C PRO A 4 -2.52 4.63 9.23
N GLN A 5 -3.68 4.04 9.11
CA GLN A 5 -3.84 2.61 9.33
C GLN A 5 -3.15 1.92 8.15
N GLY A 6 -1.84 1.78 8.29
CA GLY A 6 -0.99 1.18 7.29
C GLY A 6 -1.15 -0.32 7.27
N GLY A 7 -1.00 -0.89 6.10
CA GLY A 7 -1.00 -2.31 5.87
C GLY A 7 -0.05 -3.05 6.82
N ILE A 8 -0.57 -4.10 7.42
CA ILE A 8 0.14 -4.88 8.41
C ILE A 8 0.80 -6.03 7.68
N PHE A 9 2.11 -6.00 7.65
CA PHE A 9 2.89 -7.16 7.26
C PHE A 9 3.07 -8.04 8.49
N THR A 10 2.34 -9.15 8.57
CA THR A 10 2.67 -10.24 9.48
C THR A 10 3.94 -10.91 8.99
N GLU A 11 4.77 -11.39 9.93
CA GLU A 11 5.88 -12.29 9.63
C GLU A 11 5.35 -13.45 8.76
N GLY A 12 5.82 -13.55 7.53
CA GLY A 12 5.32 -14.52 6.56
C GLY A 12 4.62 -13.93 5.34
N THR A 13 4.21 -12.66 5.35
CA THR A 13 3.84 -11.99 4.10
C THR A 13 5.13 -11.72 3.35
N SER A 14 5.48 -12.68 2.57
CA SER A 14 6.76 -12.81 1.93
C SER A 14 7.07 -11.55 1.12
N PHE A 15 8.24 -11.00 1.35
CA PHE A 15 8.92 -10.05 0.46
C PHE A 15 8.91 -10.51 -1.02
N HIS A 16 8.62 -11.79 -1.26
CA HIS A 16 8.56 -12.40 -2.59
C HIS A 16 7.40 -11.89 -3.44
N HIS A 17 6.26 -11.53 -2.85
CA HIS A 17 5.14 -10.99 -3.63
C HIS A 17 5.42 -9.58 -4.18
N PHE A 18 6.41 -8.87 -3.63
CA PHE A 18 6.90 -7.61 -4.16
C PHE A 18 7.93 -7.76 -5.28
N LEU A 19 8.47 -8.96 -5.47
CA LEU A 19 9.45 -9.26 -6.50
C LEU A 19 8.83 -9.77 -7.80
N GLU A 20 7.56 -10.18 -7.77
CA GLU A 20 6.81 -10.68 -8.93
C GLU A 20 5.99 -9.61 -9.67
N CYS A 21 6.11 -8.32 -9.31
CA CYS A 21 5.78 -7.29 -10.28
C CYS A 21 6.73 -7.48 -11.45
N ASP A 22 6.21 -7.93 -12.58
CA ASP A 22 6.94 -7.92 -13.85
C ASP A 22 7.73 -6.62 -13.93
N VAL A 23 9.04 -6.75 -14.16
CA VAL A 23 9.97 -5.61 -14.11
C VAL A 23 9.52 -4.49 -15.06
N SER A 24 8.86 -4.85 -16.17
CA SER A 24 8.28 -3.93 -17.14
C SER A 24 7.18 -3.04 -16.53
N ASP A 25 6.21 -3.65 -15.87
CA ASP A 25 5.09 -2.93 -15.22
C ASP A 25 5.59 -2.00 -14.10
N GLY A 26 6.67 -2.39 -13.42
CA GLY A 26 7.29 -1.59 -12.38
C GLY A 26 7.98 -0.34 -12.94
N CYS A 27 8.67 -0.45 -14.06
CA CYS A 27 9.32 0.68 -14.73
C CYS A 27 8.29 1.67 -15.27
N ASP A 28 7.24 1.19 -15.94
CA ASP A 28 6.18 2.03 -16.50
C ASP A 28 5.39 2.79 -15.42
N ALA A 29 5.27 2.21 -14.24
CA ALA A 29 4.65 2.87 -13.10
C ALA A 29 5.55 3.93 -12.44
N ALA A 30 6.87 3.71 -12.47
CA ALA A 30 7.85 4.49 -11.72
C ALA A 30 8.50 5.60 -12.54
N LEU A 31 8.87 5.33 -13.80
CA LEU A 31 9.69 6.24 -14.60
C LEU A 31 8.86 7.16 -15.46
N VAL A 32 9.23 8.44 -15.48
CA VAL A 32 8.64 9.44 -16.38
C VAL A 32 8.93 9.03 -17.83
N PRO A 33 7.92 8.95 -18.70
CA PRO A 33 8.06 8.51 -20.07
C PRO A 33 9.01 9.38 -20.90
N ASP A 34 9.59 8.79 -21.95
CA ASP A 34 10.38 9.52 -22.94
C ASP A 34 9.55 10.62 -23.61
N GLY A 35 10.15 11.78 -23.80
CA GLY A 35 9.51 12.96 -24.39
C GLY A 35 8.84 13.90 -23.37
N GLU A 36 8.70 13.50 -22.13
CA GLU A 36 8.19 14.33 -21.05
C GLU A 36 9.32 15.08 -20.34
N THR A 37 8.94 16.18 -19.65
CA THR A 37 9.91 16.87 -18.77
C THR A 37 10.37 15.93 -17.67
N SER A 38 11.69 15.77 -17.50
CA SER A 38 12.32 14.84 -16.57
C SER A 38 12.23 13.36 -16.97
N ALA A 39 12.14 13.06 -18.26
CA ALA A 39 12.14 11.69 -18.79
C ALA A 39 13.26 10.84 -18.14
N GLY A 40 12.92 9.60 -17.78
CA GLY A 40 13.79 8.67 -17.07
C GLY A 40 13.96 8.96 -15.56
N GLY A 41 13.40 10.07 -15.06
CA GLY A 41 13.30 10.35 -13.62
C GLY A 41 12.13 9.66 -12.96
N ALA A 42 12.00 9.77 -11.64
CA ALA A 42 10.86 9.27 -10.87
C ALA A 42 10.51 10.26 -9.75
N PHE A 43 9.23 10.44 -9.51
CA PHE A 43 8.76 11.09 -8.29
C PHE A 43 8.82 10.10 -7.14
N VAL A 44 9.23 10.53 -5.95
CA VAL A 44 9.41 9.65 -4.79
C VAL A 44 8.66 10.20 -3.59
N VAL A 45 7.91 9.33 -2.92
CA VAL A 45 7.29 9.61 -1.62
C VAL A 45 7.87 8.65 -0.59
N THR A 46 8.24 9.19 0.57
CA THR A 46 8.68 8.41 1.72
C THR A 46 7.85 8.76 2.94
N GLN A 47 7.45 7.75 3.71
CA GLN A 47 6.66 7.93 4.93
C GLN A 47 7.06 6.89 5.99
N LYS A 48 6.98 7.29 7.25
CA LYS A 48 7.08 6.37 8.38
C LYS A 48 5.66 5.98 8.81
N TRP A 49 5.34 4.70 8.74
CA TRP A 49 4.06 4.16 9.19
C TRP A 49 4.26 3.36 10.48
N VAL A 50 3.83 3.91 11.59
CA VAL A 50 3.91 3.23 12.89
C VAL A 50 2.66 2.39 13.08
N HIS A 51 2.85 1.10 13.38
CA HIS A 51 1.78 0.13 13.55
C HIS A 51 1.38 -0.01 15.00
N ASP A 52 0.08 0.01 15.27
CA ASP A 52 -0.50 -0.40 16.55
C ASP A 52 -0.79 -1.90 16.52
N LEU A 53 0.29 -2.70 16.54
CA LEU A 53 0.17 -4.16 16.47
C LEU A 53 -0.64 -4.75 17.62
N PRO A 54 -0.49 -4.30 18.90
CA PRO A 54 -1.31 -4.81 19.99
C PRO A 54 -2.80 -4.66 19.75
N LYS A 55 -3.23 -3.52 19.19
CA LYS A 55 -4.62 -3.27 18.85
C LYS A 55 -5.10 -4.18 17.71
N PHE A 56 -4.27 -4.37 16.69
CA PHE A 56 -4.59 -5.25 15.58
C PHE A 56 -4.66 -6.72 15.98
N GLU A 57 -3.69 -7.20 16.76
CA GLU A 57 -3.65 -8.58 17.25
C GLU A 57 -4.80 -8.93 18.18
N ALA A 58 -5.37 -7.92 18.86
CA ALA A 58 -6.58 -8.09 19.67
C ALA A 58 -7.85 -8.31 18.85
N LEU A 59 -7.85 -8.03 17.55
CA LEU A 59 -8.99 -8.27 16.67
C LEU A 59 -9.17 -9.78 16.40
N PRO A 60 -10.41 -10.27 16.27
CA PRO A 60 -10.67 -11.59 15.71
C PRO A 60 -10.05 -11.75 14.32
N VAL A 61 -9.65 -12.98 13.95
CA VAL A 61 -8.97 -13.24 12.67
C VAL A 61 -9.77 -12.71 11.48
N GLY A 62 -11.09 -12.92 11.44
CA GLY A 62 -11.92 -12.40 10.35
C GLY A 62 -11.90 -10.87 10.24
N ASP A 63 -11.80 -10.15 11.37
CA ASP A 63 -11.68 -8.68 11.33
C ASP A 63 -10.29 -8.24 10.89
N GLN A 64 -9.23 -8.98 11.25
CA GLN A 64 -7.87 -8.74 10.72
C GLN A 64 -7.84 -8.91 9.19
N GLU A 65 -8.47 -9.96 8.67
CA GLU A 65 -8.61 -10.21 7.23
C GLU A 65 -9.40 -9.11 6.51
N ARG A 66 -10.46 -8.62 7.13
CA ARG A 66 -11.23 -7.48 6.61
C ARG A 66 -10.43 -6.19 6.55
N VAL A 67 -9.60 -5.92 7.55
CA VAL A 67 -8.71 -4.74 7.57
C VAL A 67 -7.69 -4.82 6.44
N THR A 68 -7.06 -5.97 6.26
CA THR A 68 -6.05 -6.15 5.22
C THR A 68 -6.64 -6.33 3.82
N GLY A 69 -7.83 -6.92 3.70
CA GLY A 69 -8.41 -7.37 2.45
C GLY A 69 -7.85 -8.70 1.96
N ARG A 70 -7.23 -9.49 2.86
CA ARG A 70 -6.59 -10.78 2.54
C ARG A 70 -6.82 -11.80 3.62
N THR A 71 -6.88 -13.08 3.22
CA THR A 71 -6.89 -14.20 4.19
C THR A 71 -5.57 -14.26 4.94
N LYS A 72 -5.65 -14.55 6.25
CA LYS A 72 -4.46 -14.59 7.12
C LYS A 72 -3.51 -15.77 6.82
N PRO A 73 -4.02 -17.02 6.57
CA PRO A 73 -3.15 -18.17 6.32
C PRO A 73 -2.36 -18.07 5.02
N ASP A 74 -3.04 -17.69 3.93
CA ASP A 74 -2.53 -17.86 2.56
C ASP A 74 -2.31 -16.52 1.84
N SER A 75 -2.66 -15.39 2.49
CA SER A 75 -2.54 -14.04 1.91
C SER A 75 -3.30 -13.85 0.58
N ILE A 76 -4.38 -14.63 0.38
CA ILE A 76 -5.24 -14.53 -0.81
C ILE A 76 -6.12 -13.30 -0.67
N GLU A 77 -6.24 -12.52 -1.74
CA GLU A 77 -7.15 -11.35 -1.76
C GLU A 77 -8.60 -11.80 -1.61
N LEU A 78 -9.34 -11.04 -0.78
CA LEU A 78 -10.79 -11.20 -0.70
C LEU A 78 -11.41 -10.67 -1.98
N GLU A 79 -12.52 -11.27 -2.41
CA GLU A 79 -13.17 -10.93 -3.68
C GLU A 79 -14.65 -10.58 -3.48
N GLY A 80 -15.20 -9.81 -4.42
CA GLY A 80 -16.60 -9.45 -4.46
C GLY A 80 -17.10 -8.81 -3.17
N ASP A 81 -18.23 -9.28 -2.65
CA ASP A 81 -18.86 -8.75 -1.43
C ASP A 81 -18.06 -9.00 -0.14
N ALA A 82 -17.08 -9.91 -0.18
CA ALA A 82 -16.18 -10.17 0.95
C ALA A 82 -15.09 -9.13 1.10
N MET A 83 -14.77 -8.37 0.03
CA MET A 83 -13.75 -7.33 0.05
C MET A 83 -14.32 -6.03 0.62
N PRO A 84 -13.90 -5.59 1.82
CA PRO A 84 -14.36 -4.31 2.36
C PRO A 84 -13.81 -3.14 1.54
N PRO A 85 -14.62 -2.10 1.27
CA PRO A 85 -14.18 -0.94 0.50
C PRO A 85 -13.11 -0.10 1.23
N ASP A 86 -12.96 -0.31 2.53
CA ASP A 86 -12.00 0.35 3.40
C ASP A 86 -10.80 -0.52 3.79
N SER A 87 -10.68 -1.71 3.20
CA SER A 87 -9.51 -2.56 3.37
C SER A 87 -8.24 -1.95 2.74
N ASP A 88 -7.07 -2.39 3.19
CA ASP A 88 -5.79 -1.94 2.64
C ASP A 88 -5.67 -2.24 1.14
N VAL A 89 -6.15 -3.41 0.70
CA VAL A 89 -6.16 -3.80 -0.73
C VAL A 89 -7.05 -2.84 -1.52
N SER A 90 -8.31 -2.63 -1.11
CA SER A 90 -9.24 -1.76 -1.83
C SER A 90 -8.75 -0.32 -1.94
N ARG A 91 -8.08 0.19 -0.91
CA ARG A 91 -7.52 1.56 -0.91
C ARG A 91 -6.33 1.72 -1.83
N THR A 92 -5.64 0.64 -2.15
CA THR A 92 -4.46 0.67 -3.05
C THR A 92 -4.78 0.33 -4.49
N ASP A 93 -5.95 -0.29 -4.77
CA ASP A 93 -6.43 -0.53 -6.15
C ASP A 93 -7.22 0.69 -6.67
N VAL A 94 -6.50 1.80 -6.86
CA VAL A 94 -7.12 3.06 -7.30
C VAL A 94 -7.21 3.11 -8.81
N LYS A 95 -8.40 3.46 -9.31
CA LYS A 95 -8.67 3.67 -10.75
C LYS A 95 -9.18 5.09 -10.98
N LEU A 96 -8.64 5.76 -11.98
CA LEU A 96 -9.11 7.05 -12.46
C LEU A 96 -9.63 6.88 -13.87
N HIS A 97 -10.91 7.21 -14.10
CA HIS A 97 -11.57 7.02 -15.40
C HIS A 97 -11.40 5.61 -15.99
N GLY A 98 -11.40 4.58 -15.14
CA GLY A 98 -11.24 3.18 -15.54
C GLY A 98 -9.79 2.72 -15.73
N THR A 99 -8.80 3.62 -15.61
CA THR A 99 -7.38 3.30 -15.71
C THR A 99 -6.78 3.13 -14.32
N ALA A 100 -6.12 2.00 -14.07
CA ALA A 100 -5.43 1.73 -12.80
C ALA A 100 -4.26 2.71 -12.60
N LEU A 101 -4.22 3.37 -11.45
CA LEU A 101 -3.13 4.24 -11.03
C LEU A 101 -2.09 3.42 -10.26
N LYS A 102 -1.17 2.81 -10.98
CA LYS A 102 -0.09 2.01 -10.37
C LYS A 102 1.04 2.89 -9.87
N ILE A 103 1.63 2.53 -8.73
CA ILE A 103 2.89 3.05 -8.20
C ILE A 103 3.84 1.89 -7.91
N PHE A 104 5.12 2.13 -7.98
CA PHE A 104 6.15 1.14 -7.64
C PHE A 104 6.57 1.32 -6.18
N ARG A 105 6.41 0.29 -5.35
CA ARG A 105 6.69 0.33 -3.91
C ARG A 105 7.91 -0.50 -3.54
N ARG A 106 8.75 0.02 -2.65
CA ARG A 106 9.93 -0.65 -2.08
C ARG A 106 10.02 -0.33 -0.58
N SER A 107 8.98 -0.71 0.14
CA SER A 107 8.91 -0.46 1.58
C SER A 107 9.73 -1.48 2.36
N ALA A 108 10.23 -1.10 3.53
CA ALA A 108 10.97 -1.97 4.42
C ALA A 108 10.42 -1.88 5.86
N PRO A 109 10.16 -3.01 6.54
CA PRO A 109 9.81 -2.99 7.94
C PRO A 109 11.03 -2.55 8.77
N PHE A 110 10.78 -1.77 9.81
CA PHE A 110 11.80 -1.42 10.78
C PHE A 110 11.20 -1.24 12.17
N GLY A 111 12.06 -1.25 13.17
CA GLY A 111 11.66 -1.00 14.56
C GLY A 111 12.49 -1.80 15.56
N GLY A 112 12.26 -1.51 16.83
CA GLY A 112 12.87 -2.16 17.98
C GLY A 112 11.84 -2.86 18.87
N ALA A 113 12.19 -3.04 20.14
CA ALA A 113 11.34 -3.70 21.12
C ALA A 113 10.05 -2.92 21.44
N GLY A 114 10.05 -1.60 21.26
CA GLY A 114 8.92 -0.72 21.64
C GLY A 114 8.12 -0.14 20.48
N GLU A 115 8.63 -0.19 19.25
CA GLU A 115 7.94 0.37 18.09
C GLU A 115 8.10 -0.58 16.91
N LYS A 116 7.00 -0.86 16.22
CA LYS A 116 6.97 -1.58 14.95
C LYS A 116 6.45 -0.65 13.87
N ALA A 117 7.19 -0.54 12.77
CA ALA A 117 6.90 0.43 11.74
C ALA A 117 7.28 -0.09 10.35
N LEU A 118 6.71 0.55 9.32
CA LEU A 118 7.10 0.39 7.94
C LEU A 118 7.72 1.69 7.45
N TYR A 119 8.90 1.63 6.90
CA TYR A 119 9.45 2.72 6.11
C TYR A 119 8.90 2.57 4.69
N PHE A 120 7.85 3.31 4.41
CA PHE A 120 7.18 3.29 3.12
C PHE A 120 7.98 4.12 2.13
N ILE A 121 8.33 3.51 1.00
CA ILE A 121 8.93 4.19 -0.15
C ILE A 121 8.12 3.81 -1.38
N ALA A 122 7.73 4.81 -2.16
CA ALA A 122 7.04 4.59 -3.41
C ALA A 122 7.56 5.54 -4.50
N PHE A 123 7.58 5.03 -5.72
CA PHE A 123 8.01 5.73 -6.92
C PHE A 123 6.85 5.81 -7.89
N SER A 124 6.75 6.93 -8.62
CA SER A 124 5.74 7.13 -9.66
C SER A 124 6.27 7.98 -10.79
N CYS A 125 5.81 7.68 -12.00
CA CYS A 125 6.02 8.53 -13.17
C CYS A 125 5.22 9.85 -13.12
N ASP A 126 4.20 9.93 -12.24
CA ASP A 126 3.30 11.09 -12.11
C ASP A 126 2.98 11.34 -10.63
N PRO A 127 3.29 12.54 -10.08
CA PRO A 127 3.02 12.86 -8.68
C PRO A 127 1.51 12.84 -8.35
N MET A 128 0.62 13.11 -9.33
CA MET A 128 -0.82 13.06 -9.14
C MET A 128 -1.30 11.70 -8.61
N ARG A 129 -0.62 10.61 -8.95
CA ARG A 129 -0.96 9.27 -8.45
C ARG A 129 -0.85 9.18 -6.93
N PHE A 130 0.14 9.84 -6.34
CA PHE A 130 0.28 9.92 -4.88
C PHE A 130 -0.83 10.75 -4.25
N ASP A 131 -1.19 11.88 -4.86
CA ASP A 131 -2.24 12.76 -4.35
C ASP A 131 -3.60 12.05 -4.33
N VAL A 132 -3.93 11.32 -5.39
CA VAL A 132 -5.17 10.53 -5.47
C VAL A 132 -5.19 9.43 -4.42
N MET A 133 -4.10 8.66 -4.29
CA MET A 133 -4.00 7.60 -3.27
C MET A 133 -4.06 8.17 -1.86
N HIS A 134 -3.39 9.30 -1.59
CA HIS A 134 -3.43 9.96 -0.29
C HIS A 134 -4.85 10.45 0.04
N ALA A 135 -5.54 11.06 -0.92
CA ALA A 135 -6.92 11.52 -0.75
C ALA A 135 -7.88 10.37 -0.42
N MET A 136 -7.68 9.18 -1.00
CA MET A 136 -8.45 7.99 -0.68
C MET A 136 -8.18 7.49 0.74
N HIS A 137 -6.94 7.55 1.20
CA HIS A 137 -6.57 7.18 2.57
C HIS A 137 -7.15 8.15 3.62
N VAL A 138 -7.06 9.45 3.39
CA VAL A 138 -7.45 10.48 4.37
C VAL A 138 -8.97 10.60 4.53
N ARG A 139 -9.75 10.39 3.48
CA ARG A 139 -11.22 10.51 3.52
C ARG A 139 -11.92 9.54 4.49
N HIS A 140 -11.24 8.46 4.91
CA HIS A 140 -11.81 7.46 5.81
C HIS A 140 -11.38 7.61 7.28
N ILE A 141 -10.44 8.51 7.59
CA ILE A 141 -10.00 8.76 8.98
C ILE A 141 -10.94 9.73 9.73
N GLY A 142 -11.86 10.36 9.04
CA GLY A 142 -12.77 11.39 9.57
C GLY A 142 -14.20 10.92 9.86
N ARG A 143 -14.46 9.61 10.00
CA ARG A 143 -15.78 9.08 10.43
C ARG A 143 -15.67 8.17 11.62
#